data_6726fca9c70ff4b1629efe570542b4a8
#
_entry.id   6726fca9c70ff4b1629efe570542b4a8
#
_cell.length_a   1.000
_cell.length_b   1.000
_cell.length_c   1.000
_cell.angle_alpha   90.00
_cell.angle_beta   90.00
_cell.angle_gamma   90.00
#
_symmetry.space_group_name_H-M   'P 1'
#
loop_
_entity.id
_entity.type
_entity.pdbx_description
1 polymer ?
#
loop_
_entity_poly.entity_id
_entity_poly.type
_entity_poly.pdbx_seq_one_letter_code
_entity_poly.pdbx_strand_id
1 'polypeptide(L)'
;MDRKIKVVQYGAGKMSRYLMRYVIEHDGELVGAFCRNKSHIGKDVSEIIGGGFPHVGVTVENSADADKRMGELKPDVCIIATRSTVAELEDIFTICAKHGVNAITTCEEALYPWNSSPALTAKLDKLAKEGSCTLTGVGYCDLYWGTMVTNLAGSSHKITKIEGSSWYNVEDYGVALAEGHGAGLTIDEFNKTIGCYNETPSEEMKELVESGKYVPSYMWNQNGWLCSKMNLHITSQTQKCIPCVDKEDLKSETLGMVVKAGDVTGMRAVVTTETEEGITLVTECVGKIYNPEETDKNVWTLHGEPETTCIVNQPATVELTCATLVNRIPQLIDARAGYVTTDQFPYNEYMVHPMNEYVKTK
;
A
#
# COMPACT_ATOMS: atom_id res chain seq x y z
N MET A 1 0.63 22.62 -15.71
CA MET A 1 2.11 22.84 -15.68
C MET A 1 2.62 22.82 -17.10
N ASP A 2 3.46 23.79 -17.52
CA ASP A 2 3.86 23.96 -18.93
C ASP A 2 5.06 23.08 -19.38
N ARG A 3 5.58 22.24 -18.50
CA ARG A 3 6.67 21.29 -18.75
C ARG A 3 6.32 19.90 -18.27
N LYS A 4 7.07 18.91 -18.73
CA LYS A 4 6.98 17.53 -18.20
C LYS A 4 7.26 17.49 -16.71
N ILE A 5 6.56 16.60 -16.00
CA ILE A 5 6.81 16.31 -14.60
C ILE A 5 8.07 15.45 -14.50
N LYS A 6 9.06 15.92 -13.74
CA LYS A 6 10.31 15.20 -13.48
C LYS A 6 10.12 14.20 -12.36
N VAL A 7 10.36 12.94 -12.64
CA VAL A 7 10.15 11.84 -11.70
C VAL A 7 11.47 11.10 -11.44
N VAL A 8 11.72 10.78 -10.19
CA VAL A 8 12.75 9.85 -9.76
C VAL A 8 12.09 8.57 -9.25
N GLN A 9 12.62 7.42 -9.63
CA GLN A 9 12.23 6.11 -9.09
C GLN A 9 13.21 5.67 -8.01
N TYR A 10 12.74 5.45 -6.79
CA TYR A 10 13.51 4.87 -5.69
C TYR A 10 13.05 3.43 -5.41
N GLY A 11 13.90 2.47 -5.73
CA GLY A 11 13.64 1.05 -5.85
C GLY A 11 13.59 0.63 -7.33
N ALA A 12 14.19 -0.52 -7.66
CA ALA A 12 14.20 -1.08 -9.02
C ALA A 12 13.79 -2.56 -9.00
N GLY A 13 12.71 -2.88 -8.25
CA GLY A 13 12.15 -4.21 -8.11
C GLY A 13 11.00 -4.51 -9.09
N LYS A 14 10.21 -5.55 -8.75
CA LYS A 14 9.07 -6.02 -9.58
C LYS A 14 8.05 -4.91 -9.86
N MET A 15 7.68 -4.11 -8.87
CA MET A 15 6.71 -3.01 -9.03
C MET A 15 7.28 -1.87 -9.89
N SER A 16 8.56 -1.55 -9.71
CA SER A 16 9.19 -0.38 -10.34
C SER A 16 9.22 -0.45 -11.87
N ARG A 17 9.21 -1.67 -12.44
CA ARG A 17 9.13 -1.86 -13.90
C ARG A 17 7.83 -1.29 -14.48
N TYR A 18 6.70 -1.49 -13.79
CA TYR A 18 5.41 -0.93 -14.19
C TYR A 18 5.36 0.58 -13.93
N LEU A 19 5.82 1.02 -12.75
CA LEU A 19 5.82 2.43 -12.36
C LEU A 19 6.62 3.29 -13.35
N MET A 20 7.85 2.91 -13.69
CA MET A 20 8.69 3.63 -14.64
C MET A 20 8.05 3.66 -16.03
N ARG A 21 7.53 2.51 -16.50
CA ARG A 21 6.83 2.43 -17.79
C ARG A 21 5.63 3.36 -17.82
N TYR A 22 4.74 3.30 -16.83
CA TYR A 22 3.53 4.11 -16.78
C TYR A 22 3.84 5.62 -16.70
N VAL A 23 4.87 6.01 -15.95
CA VAL A 23 5.35 7.40 -15.93
C VAL A 23 5.72 7.88 -17.33
N ILE A 24 6.52 7.09 -18.05
CA ILE A 24 6.97 7.45 -19.41
C ILE A 24 5.81 7.46 -20.40
N GLU A 25 4.92 6.47 -20.34
CA GLU A 25 3.74 6.35 -21.24
C GLU A 25 2.71 7.48 -21.01
N HIS A 26 2.68 8.08 -19.81
CA HIS A 26 1.89 9.28 -19.49
C HIS A 26 2.68 10.61 -19.66
N ASP A 27 3.74 10.57 -20.47
CA ASP A 27 4.58 11.74 -20.83
C ASP A 27 5.32 12.38 -19.64
N GLY A 28 5.54 11.63 -18.54
CA GLY A 28 6.46 12.03 -17.47
C GLY A 28 7.92 11.90 -17.90
N GLU A 29 8.80 12.74 -17.33
CA GLU A 29 10.24 12.69 -17.55
C GLU A 29 10.91 11.92 -16.40
N LEU A 30 11.31 10.67 -16.64
CA LEU A 30 12.13 9.94 -15.68
C LEU A 30 13.56 10.49 -15.71
N VAL A 31 13.99 11.12 -14.61
CA VAL A 31 15.30 11.81 -14.53
C VAL A 31 16.32 11.06 -13.70
N GLY A 32 15.93 10.02 -12.96
CA GLY A 32 16.83 9.18 -12.16
C GLY A 32 16.15 7.93 -11.64
N ALA A 33 16.94 6.91 -11.35
CA ALA A 33 16.48 5.68 -10.73
C ALA A 33 17.54 5.15 -9.74
N PHE A 34 17.11 4.69 -8.56
CA PHE A 34 18.01 4.28 -7.48
C PHE A 34 17.65 2.90 -6.95
N CYS A 35 18.65 2.07 -6.64
CA CYS A 35 18.43 0.81 -5.92
C CYS A 35 19.67 0.36 -5.13
N ARG A 36 19.48 -0.67 -4.29
CA ARG A 36 20.56 -1.37 -3.58
C ARG A 36 21.08 -2.60 -4.33
N ASN A 37 20.30 -3.09 -5.30
CA ASN A 37 20.65 -4.32 -6.01
C ASN A 37 21.78 -4.09 -7.00
N LYS A 38 22.96 -4.62 -6.70
CA LYS A 38 24.16 -4.48 -7.52
C LYS A 38 23.99 -5.00 -8.95
N SER A 39 23.09 -5.94 -9.19
CA SER A 39 22.83 -6.46 -10.54
C SER A 39 22.06 -5.51 -11.44
N HIS A 40 21.44 -4.49 -10.88
CA HIS A 40 20.67 -3.46 -11.59
C HIS A 40 21.46 -2.15 -11.73
N ILE A 41 22.38 -1.86 -10.82
CA ILE A 41 23.21 -0.64 -10.87
C ILE A 41 24.04 -0.63 -12.16
N GLY A 42 24.02 0.51 -12.85
CA GLY A 42 24.73 0.71 -14.13
C GLY A 42 23.91 0.33 -15.37
N LYS A 43 22.74 -0.30 -15.21
CA LYS A 43 21.84 -0.60 -16.33
C LYS A 43 20.97 0.60 -16.69
N ASP A 44 20.60 0.70 -17.96
CA ASP A 44 19.53 1.61 -18.37
C ASP A 44 18.18 1.13 -17.79
N VAL A 45 17.30 2.06 -17.43
CA VAL A 45 16.00 1.72 -16.86
C VAL A 45 15.12 0.89 -17.82
N SER A 46 15.34 1.00 -19.14
CA SER A 46 14.66 0.14 -20.13
C SER A 46 14.93 -1.34 -19.91
N GLU A 47 16.12 -1.71 -19.43
CA GLU A 47 16.46 -3.09 -19.10
C GLU A 47 15.70 -3.60 -17.86
N ILE A 48 15.38 -2.71 -16.93
CA ILE A 48 14.56 -3.03 -15.74
C ILE A 48 13.08 -3.15 -16.11
N ILE A 49 12.59 -2.25 -16.96
CA ILE A 49 11.23 -2.30 -17.51
C ILE A 49 11.06 -3.61 -18.30
N GLY A 50 12.03 -3.97 -19.12
CA GLY A 50 12.03 -5.22 -19.88
C GLY A 50 11.09 -5.19 -21.07
N GLY A 51 10.80 -6.39 -21.64
CA GLY A 51 9.83 -6.51 -22.76
C GLY A 51 10.24 -5.79 -24.06
N GLY A 52 11.53 -5.47 -24.23
CA GLY A 52 12.01 -4.72 -25.40
C GLY A 52 11.67 -3.23 -25.34
N PHE A 53 11.46 -2.68 -24.14
CA PHE A 53 11.18 -1.25 -23.98
C PHE A 53 12.31 -0.40 -24.56
N PRO A 54 12.00 0.71 -25.28
CA PRO A 54 13.00 1.56 -25.91
C PRO A 54 14.00 2.13 -24.89
N HIS A 55 15.26 2.31 -25.31
CA HIS A 55 16.30 2.93 -24.49
C HIS A 55 15.87 4.31 -23.99
N VAL A 56 15.98 4.53 -22.68
CA VAL A 56 15.50 5.76 -22.00
C VAL A 56 16.65 6.76 -21.77
N GLY A 57 17.88 6.28 -21.61
CA GLY A 57 19.04 7.11 -21.31
C GLY A 57 19.18 7.47 -19.84
N VAL A 58 18.45 6.80 -18.94
CA VAL A 58 18.54 6.96 -17.50
C VAL A 58 19.17 5.70 -16.90
N THR A 59 20.33 5.87 -16.28
CA THR A 59 21.06 4.77 -15.62
C THR A 59 20.58 4.59 -14.18
N VAL A 60 20.40 3.34 -13.76
CA VAL A 60 20.12 2.99 -12.36
C VAL A 60 21.36 3.21 -11.51
N GLU A 61 21.26 4.09 -10.52
CA GLU A 61 22.32 4.48 -9.60
C GLU A 61 22.19 3.78 -8.23
N ASN A 62 23.25 3.84 -7.42
CA ASN A 62 23.18 3.31 -6.04
C ASN A 62 22.30 4.22 -5.17
N SER A 63 21.42 3.62 -4.38
CA SER A 63 20.56 4.37 -3.45
C SER A 63 21.33 5.16 -2.38
N ALA A 64 22.60 4.82 -2.12
CA ALA A 64 23.46 5.61 -1.23
C ALA A 64 23.76 7.02 -1.78
N ASP A 65 23.65 7.23 -3.08
CA ASP A 65 23.88 8.52 -3.74
C ASP A 65 22.60 9.38 -3.84
N ALA A 66 21.46 8.85 -3.40
CA ALA A 66 20.13 9.48 -3.58
C ALA A 66 20.07 10.91 -3.02
N ASP A 67 20.60 11.17 -1.82
CA ASP A 67 20.58 12.50 -1.20
C ASP A 67 21.27 13.56 -2.09
N LYS A 68 22.49 13.26 -2.55
CA LYS A 68 23.25 14.14 -3.45
C LYS A 68 22.50 14.34 -4.77
N ARG A 69 22.04 13.24 -5.36
CA ARG A 69 21.40 13.25 -6.68
C ARG A 69 20.03 13.94 -6.69
N MET A 70 19.24 13.84 -5.61
CA MET A 70 18.01 14.60 -5.47
C MET A 70 18.25 16.12 -5.57
N GLY A 71 19.32 16.62 -4.92
CA GLY A 71 19.71 18.04 -5.01
C GLY A 71 20.16 18.48 -6.40
N GLU A 72 20.80 17.58 -7.18
CA GLU A 72 21.26 17.84 -8.54
C GLU A 72 20.12 17.75 -9.57
N LEU A 73 19.31 16.69 -9.52
CA LEU A 73 18.26 16.39 -10.48
C LEU A 73 17.01 17.29 -10.28
N LYS A 74 16.75 17.70 -9.05
CA LYS A 74 15.58 18.52 -8.66
C LYS A 74 14.29 17.97 -9.27
N PRO A 75 13.91 16.72 -8.95
CA PRO A 75 12.67 16.15 -9.46
C PRO A 75 11.46 16.80 -8.79
N ASP A 76 10.32 16.74 -9.45
CA ASP A 76 9.04 17.16 -8.88
C ASP A 76 8.50 16.11 -7.91
N VAL A 77 8.77 14.82 -8.24
CA VAL A 77 8.23 13.65 -7.52
C VAL A 77 9.28 12.54 -7.41
N CYS A 78 9.36 11.94 -6.22
CA CYS A 78 10.04 10.67 -5.98
C CYS A 78 9.01 9.57 -5.76
N ILE A 79 9.00 8.55 -6.63
CA ILE A 79 8.23 7.31 -6.45
C ILE A 79 9.09 6.33 -5.66
N ILE A 80 8.56 5.83 -4.53
CA ILE A 80 9.26 4.91 -3.63
C ILE A 80 8.57 3.54 -3.67
N ALA A 81 9.30 2.50 -4.08
CA ALA A 81 8.78 1.13 -4.14
C ALA A 81 9.83 0.15 -3.59
N THR A 82 9.98 0.11 -2.24
CA THR A 82 11.05 -0.65 -1.59
C THR A 82 10.61 -1.50 -0.39
N ARG A 83 9.76 -0.99 0.49
CA ARG A 83 9.41 -1.57 1.79
C ARG A 83 7.94 -1.37 2.10
N SER A 84 7.44 -2.05 3.14
CA SER A 84 6.02 -2.06 3.53
C SER A 84 5.72 -1.31 4.83
N THR A 85 6.74 -0.79 5.55
CA THR A 85 6.55 0.02 6.75
C THR A 85 7.11 1.42 6.60
N VAL A 86 6.46 2.41 7.24
CA VAL A 86 6.88 3.81 7.21
C VAL A 86 8.22 4.02 7.90
N ALA A 87 8.51 3.25 8.94
CA ALA A 87 9.78 3.29 9.64
C ALA A 87 10.97 2.94 8.73
N GLU A 88 10.79 1.98 7.81
CA GLU A 88 11.82 1.61 6.82
C GLU A 88 11.98 2.65 5.70
N LEU A 89 11.02 3.56 5.55
CA LEU A 89 11.04 4.64 4.56
C LEU A 89 11.45 5.99 5.15
N GLU A 90 11.71 6.09 6.46
CA GLU A 90 12.01 7.34 7.14
C GLU A 90 13.17 8.09 6.47
N ASP A 91 14.26 7.41 6.15
CA ASP A 91 15.45 8.00 5.53
C ASP A 91 15.11 8.65 4.18
N ILE A 92 14.44 7.93 3.28
CA ILE A 92 14.14 8.45 1.93
C ILE A 92 13.08 9.56 1.98
N PHE A 93 12.08 9.47 2.86
CA PHE A 93 11.13 10.55 3.08
C PHE A 93 11.82 11.82 3.61
N THR A 94 12.80 11.66 4.54
CA THR A 94 13.61 12.76 5.05
C THR A 94 14.44 13.40 3.94
N ILE A 95 15.06 12.61 3.06
CA ILE A 95 15.79 13.10 1.89
C ILE A 95 14.87 13.91 0.98
N CYS A 96 13.69 13.37 0.64
CA CYS A 96 12.72 14.07 -0.19
C CYS A 96 12.29 15.41 0.43
N ALA A 97 11.95 15.42 1.72
CA ALA A 97 11.58 16.62 2.44
C ALA A 97 12.71 17.67 2.47
N LYS A 98 13.95 17.24 2.72
CA LYS A 98 15.14 18.12 2.71
C LYS A 98 15.32 18.86 1.37
N HIS A 99 14.98 18.21 0.26
CA HIS A 99 15.15 18.77 -1.09
C HIS A 99 13.86 19.38 -1.67
N GLY A 100 12.75 19.40 -0.90
CA GLY A 100 11.47 19.93 -1.37
C GLY A 100 10.82 19.08 -2.47
N VAL A 101 11.09 17.78 -2.48
CA VAL A 101 10.60 16.80 -3.46
C VAL A 101 9.36 16.10 -2.91
N ASN A 102 8.25 16.14 -3.66
CA ASN A 102 7.07 15.36 -3.29
C ASN A 102 7.39 13.86 -3.35
N ALA A 103 6.88 13.08 -2.40
CA ALA A 103 7.13 11.65 -2.39
C ALA A 103 5.84 10.84 -2.30
N ILE A 104 5.76 9.80 -3.13
CA ILE A 104 4.64 8.87 -3.21
C ILE A 104 5.14 7.44 -3.17
N THR A 105 4.51 6.59 -2.36
CA THR A 105 5.00 5.22 -2.15
C THR A 105 3.90 4.17 -2.28
N THR A 106 4.29 2.96 -2.68
CA THR A 106 3.45 1.76 -2.66
C THR A 106 3.44 1.06 -1.29
N CYS A 107 4.12 1.61 -0.28
CA CYS A 107 4.13 1.07 1.08
C CYS A 107 2.71 1.06 1.65
N GLU A 108 2.24 -0.09 2.05
CA GLU A 108 0.85 -0.30 2.51
C GLU A 108 0.57 0.46 3.81
N GLU A 109 1.52 0.48 4.76
CA GLU A 109 1.37 1.26 6.00
C GLU A 109 1.20 2.75 5.72
N ALA A 110 1.89 3.25 4.70
CA ALA A 110 1.93 4.67 4.35
C ALA A 110 0.58 5.22 3.84
N LEU A 111 -0.40 4.36 3.53
CA LEU A 111 -1.74 4.79 3.14
C LEU A 111 -2.42 5.63 4.23
N TYR A 112 -2.33 5.19 5.49
CA TYR A 112 -2.90 5.90 6.64
C TYR A 112 -2.09 5.65 7.94
N PRO A 113 -0.81 6.07 8.00
CA PRO A 113 0.07 5.73 9.11
C PRO A 113 -0.26 6.47 10.42
N TRP A 114 -1.19 7.41 10.39
CA TRP A 114 -1.75 8.04 11.59
C TRP A 114 -2.36 7.02 12.56
N ASN A 115 -2.78 5.86 12.03
CA ASN A 115 -3.43 4.80 12.81
C ASN A 115 -2.46 3.74 13.34
N SER A 116 -1.20 3.69 12.85
CA SER A 116 -0.20 2.70 13.27
C SER A 116 1.09 3.32 13.80
N SER A 117 1.51 4.45 13.25
CA SER A 117 2.78 5.10 13.57
C SER A 117 2.62 6.63 13.73
N PRO A 118 1.73 7.11 14.63
CA PRO A 118 1.35 8.52 14.70
C PRO A 118 2.53 9.46 15.02
N ALA A 119 3.44 9.04 15.89
CA ALA A 119 4.60 9.86 16.27
C ALA A 119 5.58 10.05 15.10
N LEU A 120 5.87 9.00 14.35
CA LEU A 120 6.73 9.06 13.17
C LEU A 120 6.05 9.85 12.05
N THR A 121 4.75 9.64 11.85
CA THR A 121 3.96 10.38 10.86
C THR A 121 3.96 11.87 11.15
N ALA A 122 3.79 12.28 12.41
CA ALA A 122 3.86 13.68 12.82
C ALA A 122 5.26 14.29 12.59
N LYS A 123 6.33 13.52 12.79
CA LYS A 123 7.70 13.93 12.47
C LYS A 123 7.87 14.17 10.96
N LEU A 124 7.41 13.22 10.13
CA LEU A 124 7.48 13.31 8.67
C LEU A 124 6.61 14.45 8.14
N ASP A 125 5.42 14.65 8.69
CA ASP A 125 4.52 15.79 8.36
C ASP A 125 5.21 17.14 8.60
N LYS A 126 5.89 17.28 9.75
CA LYS A 126 6.65 18.47 10.06
C LYS A 126 7.79 18.70 9.07
N LEU A 127 8.60 17.66 8.76
CA LEU A 127 9.70 17.77 7.81
C LEU A 127 9.19 18.14 6.41
N ALA A 128 8.11 17.54 5.97
CA ALA A 128 7.50 17.83 4.66
C ALA A 128 6.97 19.28 4.58
N LYS A 129 6.37 19.80 5.65
CA LYS A 129 5.95 21.20 5.74
C LYS A 129 7.13 22.16 5.67
N GLU A 130 8.22 21.86 6.38
CA GLU A 130 9.47 22.64 6.34
C GLU A 130 10.09 22.63 4.94
N GLY A 131 10.06 21.46 4.26
CA GLY A 131 10.53 21.29 2.89
C GLY A 131 9.56 21.79 1.80
N SER A 132 8.37 22.24 2.16
CA SER A 132 7.30 22.64 1.22
C SER A 132 6.96 21.56 0.19
N CYS A 133 6.90 20.31 0.61
CA CYS A 133 6.56 19.16 -0.22
C CYS A 133 5.47 18.28 0.45
N THR A 134 4.93 17.36 -0.32
CA THR A 134 3.89 16.41 0.12
C THR A 134 4.42 14.99 0.16
N LEU A 135 4.16 14.28 1.24
CA LEU A 135 4.44 12.84 1.39
C LEU A 135 3.12 12.07 1.46
N THR A 136 3.02 10.92 0.78
CA THR A 136 1.81 10.09 0.80
C THR A 136 2.09 8.62 0.44
N GLY A 137 1.20 7.73 0.90
CA GLY A 137 1.11 6.34 0.44
C GLY A 137 -0.09 6.14 -0.46
N VAL A 138 0.07 5.31 -1.50
CA VAL A 138 -0.95 5.01 -2.50
C VAL A 138 -0.80 3.58 -2.99
N GLY A 139 -1.86 2.99 -3.46
CA GLY A 139 -1.81 1.69 -4.10
C GLY A 139 -3.20 1.14 -4.40
N TYR A 140 -3.29 -0.16 -4.55
CA TYR A 140 -4.55 -0.89 -4.72
C TYR A 140 -5.57 -0.52 -3.62
N CYS A 141 -5.09 -0.43 -2.38
CA CYS A 141 -5.90 -0.11 -1.21
C CYS A 141 -6.55 1.30 -1.27
N ASP A 142 -5.88 2.31 -1.81
CA ASP A 142 -6.45 3.66 -1.98
C ASP A 142 -7.74 3.63 -2.81
N LEU A 143 -7.71 2.95 -3.95
CA LEU A 143 -8.86 2.92 -4.86
C LEU A 143 -9.86 1.83 -4.47
N TYR A 144 -9.40 0.57 -4.35
CA TYR A 144 -10.29 -0.59 -4.26
C TYR A 144 -10.82 -0.88 -2.86
N TRP A 145 -10.10 -0.46 -1.81
CA TRP A 145 -10.54 -0.61 -0.42
C TRP A 145 -11.02 0.72 0.19
N GLY A 146 -10.66 1.84 -0.43
CA GLY A 146 -10.98 3.18 0.03
C GLY A 146 -12.02 3.89 -0.84
N THR A 147 -11.55 4.50 -1.93
CA THR A 147 -12.37 5.41 -2.77
C THR A 147 -13.61 4.70 -3.34
N MET A 148 -13.49 3.46 -3.82
CA MET A 148 -14.62 2.68 -4.33
C MET A 148 -15.68 2.45 -3.24
N VAL A 149 -15.24 2.04 -2.04
CA VAL A 149 -16.13 1.77 -0.91
C VAL A 149 -16.87 3.02 -0.46
N THR A 150 -16.15 4.14 -0.33
CA THR A 150 -16.77 5.41 0.10
C THR A 150 -17.68 6.01 -0.95
N ASN A 151 -17.41 5.79 -2.25
CA ASN A 151 -18.33 6.16 -3.34
C ASN A 151 -19.63 5.36 -3.27
N LEU A 152 -19.54 4.05 -3.04
CA LEU A 152 -20.73 3.21 -2.84
C LEU A 152 -21.50 3.65 -1.60
N ALA A 153 -20.82 3.98 -0.49
CA ALA A 153 -21.43 4.50 0.73
C ALA A 153 -22.27 5.76 0.47
N GLY A 154 -21.81 6.63 -0.46
CA GLY A 154 -22.57 7.83 -0.87
C GLY A 154 -23.91 7.55 -1.54
N SER A 155 -24.19 6.31 -1.94
CA SER A 155 -25.49 5.88 -2.49
C SER A 155 -26.44 5.23 -1.46
N SER A 156 -25.99 5.05 -0.21
CA SER A 156 -26.77 4.46 0.87
C SER A 156 -27.46 5.54 1.69
N HIS A 157 -28.72 5.29 2.08
CA HIS A 157 -29.46 6.16 3.00
C HIS A 157 -28.97 5.97 4.43
N LYS A 158 -28.66 4.72 4.82
CA LYS A 158 -28.17 4.37 6.15
C LYS A 158 -27.18 3.20 6.06
N ILE A 159 -26.08 3.30 6.76
CA ILE A 159 -25.11 2.22 6.93
C ILE A 159 -25.03 1.89 8.42
N THR A 160 -24.99 0.60 8.75
CA THR A 160 -24.80 0.10 10.13
C THR A 160 -23.50 -0.68 10.28
N LYS A 161 -23.04 -1.30 9.17
CA LYS A 161 -21.79 -2.07 9.16
C LYS A 161 -21.16 -2.04 7.77
N ILE A 162 -19.84 -2.03 7.71
CA ILE A 162 -19.04 -2.21 6.49
C ILE A 162 -18.24 -3.51 6.65
N GLU A 163 -18.42 -4.45 5.74
CA GLU A 163 -17.61 -5.67 5.65
C GLU A 163 -16.73 -5.61 4.42
N GLY A 164 -15.43 -5.87 4.62
CA GLY A 164 -14.44 -5.93 3.54
C GLY A 164 -13.62 -7.20 3.60
N SER A 165 -13.39 -7.86 2.47
CA SER A 165 -12.55 -9.07 2.39
C SER A 165 -11.68 -9.01 1.13
N SER A 166 -10.36 -9.11 1.31
CA SER A 166 -9.38 -9.16 0.23
C SER A 166 -8.58 -10.44 0.30
N TRP A 167 -8.61 -11.23 -0.77
CA TRP A 167 -7.96 -12.53 -0.89
C TRP A 167 -6.80 -12.44 -1.88
N TYR A 168 -5.65 -13.00 -1.50
CA TYR A 168 -4.45 -13.04 -2.33
C TYR A 168 -3.63 -14.31 -2.07
N ASN A 169 -3.00 -14.81 -3.14
CA ASN A 169 -2.10 -15.95 -3.04
C ASN A 169 -0.74 -15.50 -2.53
N VAL A 170 -0.30 -16.01 -1.36
CA VAL A 170 1.00 -15.63 -0.79
C VAL A 170 2.19 -16.08 -1.65
N GLU A 171 2.00 -17.07 -2.52
CA GLU A 171 3.02 -17.53 -3.48
C GLU A 171 3.49 -16.43 -4.42
N ASP A 172 2.63 -15.45 -4.73
CA ASP A 172 2.95 -14.36 -5.66
C ASP A 172 3.87 -13.28 -5.07
N TYR A 173 4.00 -13.26 -3.74
CA TYR A 173 4.69 -12.19 -3.01
C TYR A 173 5.99 -12.61 -2.33
N GLY A 174 6.30 -13.93 -2.31
CA GLY A 174 7.57 -14.48 -1.85
C GLY A 174 7.59 -14.95 -0.39
N VAL A 175 8.73 -15.56 -0.02
CA VAL A 175 8.92 -16.31 1.25
C VAL A 175 8.52 -15.52 2.49
N ALA A 176 8.96 -14.28 2.59
CA ALA A 176 8.72 -13.46 3.80
C ALA A 176 7.22 -13.23 4.07
N LEU A 177 6.40 -13.08 3.01
CA LEU A 177 4.96 -12.94 3.17
C LEU A 177 4.32 -14.27 3.56
N ALA A 178 4.69 -15.37 2.91
CA ALA A 178 4.18 -16.70 3.21
C ALA A 178 4.47 -17.11 4.66
N GLU A 179 5.73 -16.94 5.12
CA GLU A 179 6.13 -17.18 6.52
C GLU A 179 5.40 -16.25 7.49
N GLY A 180 5.29 -14.96 7.18
CA GLY A 180 4.56 -13.98 7.99
C GLY A 180 3.07 -14.30 8.14
N HIS A 181 2.49 -15.05 7.19
CA HIS A 181 1.12 -15.57 7.27
C HIS A 181 1.03 -16.95 7.93
N GLY A 182 2.14 -17.48 8.42
CA GLY A 182 2.20 -18.77 9.11
C GLY A 182 2.07 -19.98 8.20
N ALA A 183 2.23 -19.84 6.88
CA ALA A 183 2.18 -20.97 5.96
C ALA A 183 3.26 -22.01 6.29
N GLY A 184 2.86 -23.27 6.39
CA GLY A 184 3.73 -24.38 6.76
C GLY A 184 3.83 -24.68 8.26
N LEU A 185 3.23 -23.85 9.13
CA LEU A 185 3.13 -24.12 10.56
C LEU A 185 2.03 -25.14 10.87
N THR A 186 2.14 -25.81 12.02
CA THR A 186 1.00 -26.48 12.63
C THR A 186 0.05 -25.45 13.26
N ILE A 187 -1.22 -25.82 13.50
CA ILE A 187 -2.19 -24.93 14.18
C ILE A 187 -1.68 -24.49 15.57
N ASP A 188 -1.05 -25.41 16.31
CA ASP A 188 -0.51 -25.12 17.64
C ASP A 188 0.64 -24.11 17.60
N GLU A 189 1.54 -24.22 16.61
CA GLU A 189 2.62 -23.25 16.40
C GLU A 189 2.07 -21.90 15.97
N PHE A 190 1.11 -21.87 15.04
CA PHE A 190 0.43 -20.64 14.64
C PHE A 190 -0.20 -19.93 15.84
N ASN A 191 -0.95 -20.64 16.67
CA ASN A 191 -1.59 -20.07 17.85
C ASN A 191 -0.59 -19.52 18.89
N LYS A 192 0.59 -20.14 18.99
CA LYS A 192 1.66 -19.67 19.91
C LYS A 192 2.41 -18.45 19.38
N THR A 193 2.57 -18.30 18.08
CA THR A 193 3.44 -17.28 17.47
C THR A 193 2.66 -16.11 16.86
N ILE A 194 1.51 -16.36 16.24
CA ILE A 194 0.69 -15.37 15.55
C ILE A 194 -0.63 -15.15 16.29
N GLY A 195 -1.34 -16.22 16.61
CA GLY A 195 -2.64 -16.17 17.29
C GLY A 195 -2.58 -15.76 18.76
N CYS A 196 -1.40 -15.69 19.37
CA CYS A 196 -1.22 -15.32 20.78
C CYS A 196 -1.73 -13.91 21.13
N TYR A 197 -1.89 -13.05 20.13
CA TYR A 197 -2.42 -11.69 20.29
C TYR A 197 -3.95 -11.57 20.13
N ASN A 198 -4.65 -12.67 19.79
CA ASN A 198 -6.07 -12.64 19.43
C ASN A 198 -7.02 -12.15 20.52
N GLU A 199 -6.63 -12.28 21.78
CA GLU A 199 -7.42 -11.86 22.93
C GLU A 199 -6.88 -10.56 23.59
N THR A 200 -5.97 -9.85 22.91
CA THR A 200 -5.43 -8.58 23.38
C THR A 200 -6.52 -7.50 23.39
N PRO A 201 -6.76 -6.82 24.52
CA PRO A 201 -7.71 -5.72 24.59
C PRO A 201 -7.35 -4.58 23.63
N SER A 202 -8.36 -3.83 23.17
CA SER A 202 -8.20 -2.76 22.19
C SER A 202 -7.14 -1.72 22.56
N GLU A 203 -7.14 -1.24 23.80
CA GLU A 203 -6.17 -0.24 24.29
C GLU A 203 -4.73 -0.78 24.26
N GLU A 204 -4.53 -2.01 24.75
CA GLU A 204 -3.21 -2.65 24.73
C GLU A 204 -2.75 -2.94 23.30
N MET A 205 -3.65 -3.40 22.42
CA MET A 205 -3.35 -3.61 20.99
C MET A 205 -2.90 -2.32 20.33
N LYS A 206 -3.58 -1.21 20.61
CA LYS A 206 -3.20 0.11 20.10
C LYS A 206 -1.79 0.50 20.54
N GLU A 207 -1.46 0.32 21.83
CA GLU A 207 -0.12 0.61 22.36
C GLU A 207 0.96 -0.26 21.70
N LEU A 208 0.69 -1.56 21.48
CA LEU A 208 1.60 -2.47 20.80
C LEU A 208 1.86 -2.05 19.35
N VAL A 209 0.81 -1.63 18.63
CA VAL A 209 0.91 -1.15 17.25
C VAL A 209 1.69 0.17 17.19
N GLU A 210 1.29 1.17 17.96
CA GLU A 210 1.93 2.50 17.95
C GLU A 210 3.41 2.46 18.39
N SER A 211 3.77 1.51 19.25
CA SER A 211 5.16 1.29 19.67
C SER A 211 5.99 0.43 18.70
N GLY A 212 5.38 -0.08 17.62
CA GLY A 212 6.02 -0.97 16.64
C GLY A 212 6.33 -2.37 17.17
N LYS A 213 5.78 -2.76 18.32
CA LYS A 213 5.94 -4.11 18.89
C LYS A 213 5.03 -5.14 18.24
N TYR A 214 3.99 -4.69 17.57
CA TYR A 214 3.07 -5.50 16.80
C TYR A 214 2.79 -4.83 15.45
N VAL A 215 2.96 -5.58 14.36
CA VAL A 215 2.66 -5.10 13.01
C VAL A 215 1.28 -5.64 12.62
N PRO A 216 0.25 -4.80 12.55
CA PRO A 216 -1.08 -5.23 12.18
C PRO A 216 -1.18 -5.49 10.67
N SER A 217 -2.28 -6.14 10.25
CA SER A 217 -2.60 -6.29 8.84
C SER A 217 -2.92 -4.94 8.19
N TYR A 218 -2.87 -4.89 6.87
CA TYR A 218 -3.14 -3.67 6.10
C TYR A 218 -4.53 -3.08 6.37
N MET A 219 -5.49 -3.91 6.78
CA MET A 219 -6.86 -3.46 7.12
C MET A 219 -6.90 -2.58 8.37
N TRP A 220 -5.89 -2.62 9.24
CA TRP A 220 -5.79 -1.72 10.40
C TRP A 220 -5.76 -0.25 9.94
N ASN A 221 -4.84 0.08 9.04
CA ASN A 221 -4.70 1.42 8.48
C ASN A 221 -5.80 1.73 7.46
N GLN A 222 -6.30 0.72 6.74
CA GLN A 222 -7.42 0.90 5.83
C GLN A 222 -8.69 1.34 6.56
N ASN A 223 -8.99 0.75 7.71
CA ASN A 223 -10.13 1.17 8.53
C ASN A 223 -9.95 2.61 9.04
N GLY A 224 -8.73 3.01 9.43
CA GLY A 224 -8.41 4.40 9.77
C GLY A 224 -8.67 5.34 8.60
N TRP A 225 -8.25 4.96 7.38
CA TRP A 225 -8.50 5.73 6.17
C TRP A 225 -10.02 5.88 5.88
N LEU A 226 -10.78 4.77 5.97
CA LEU A 226 -12.24 4.77 5.77
C LEU A 226 -12.94 5.66 6.80
N CYS A 227 -12.58 5.53 8.07
CA CYS A 227 -13.12 6.36 9.14
C CYS A 227 -12.81 7.84 8.90
N SER A 228 -11.57 8.20 8.55
CA SER A 228 -11.21 9.58 8.22
C SER A 228 -12.02 10.12 7.05
N LYS A 229 -12.13 9.35 5.95
CA LYS A 229 -12.87 9.77 4.75
C LYS A 229 -14.36 9.96 4.99
N MET A 230 -14.94 9.12 5.85
CA MET A 230 -16.37 9.14 6.19
C MET A 230 -16.69 9.99 7.43
N ASN A 231 -15.69 10.65 8.03
CA ASN A 231 -15.82 11.43 9.26
C ASN A 231 -16.39 10.60 10.42
N LEU A 232 -15.86 9.37 10.59
CA LEU A 232 -16.20 8.47 11.69
C LEU A 232 -15.09 8.54 12.76
N HIS A 233 -15.48 8.43 14.03
CA HIS A 233 -14.56 8.49 15.16
C HIS A 233 -14.38 7.11 15.78
N ILE A 234 -13.16 6.58 15.70
CA ILE A 234 -12.81 5.24 16.21
C ILE A 234 -12.86 5.23 17.73
N THR A 235 -13.66 4.34 18.32
CA THR A 235 -13.70 4.09 19.77
C THR A 235 -12.87 2.89 20.18
N SER A 236 -12.81 1.86 19.36
CA SER A 236 -11.98 0.69 19.59
C SER A 236 -11.56 0.03 18.28
N GLN A 237 -10.38 -0.61 18.29
CA GLN A 237 -9.89 -1.39 17.16
C GLN A 237 -9.16 -2.63 17.66
N THR A 238 -9.51 -3.79 17.11
CA THR A 238 -8.90 -5.07 17.47
C THR A 238 -8.56 -5.86 16.21
N GLN A 239 -7.61 -6.78 16.32
CA GLN A 239 -7.27 -7.72 15.26
C GLN A 239 -7.25 -9.14 15.76
N LYS A 240 -7.79 -10.08 14.96
CA LYS A 240 -7.67 -11.52 15.16
C LYS A 240 -7.06 -12.18 13.94
N CYS A 241 -6.03 -12.98 14.17
CA CYS A 241 -5.39 -13.80 13.14
C CYS A 241 -5.93 -15.25 13.27
N ILE A 242 -6.57 -15.74 12.21
CA ILE A 242 -7.21 -17.04 12.16
C ILE A 242 -6.44 -17.90 11.16
N PRO A 243 -5.95 -19.10 11.52
CA PRO A 243 -5.24 -19.96 10.58
C PRO A 243 -6.17 -20.43 9.47
N CYS A 244 -5.69 -20.38 8.23
CA CYS A 244 -6.31 -21.04 7.10
C CYS A 244 -5.70 -22.43 6.96
N VAL A 245 -6.53 -23.43 6.68
CA VAL A 245 -6.10 -24.82 6.45
C VAL A 245 -6.76 -25.35 5.18
N ASP A 246 -6.17 -26.37 4.57
CA ASP A 246 -6.80 -27.09 3.46
C ASP A 246 -7.01 -28.57 3.83
N LYS A 247 -7.91 -29.25 3.10
CA LYS A 247 -8.20 -30.68 3.26
C LYS A 247 -7.24 -31.56 2.50
N GLU A 248 -6.47 -30.97 1.60
CA GLU A 248 -5.51 -31.65 0.74
C GLU A 248 -4.09 -31.09 0.98
N ASP A 249 -3.08 -31.89 0.62
CA ASP A 249 -1.69 -31.45 0.61
C ASP A 249 -1.50 -30.39 -0.48
N LEU A 250 -0.95 -29.22 -0.12
CA LEU A 250 -0.65 -28.14 -1.07
C LEU A 250 0.87 -27.98 -1.24
N LYS A 251 1.32 -27.96 -2.48
CA LYS A 251 2.72 -27.67 -2.80
C LYS A 251 2.96 -26.16 -2.79
N SER A 252 3.93 -25.72 -2.00
CA SER A 252 4.45 -24.36 -2.04
C SER A 252 5.79 -24.33 -2.79
N GLU A 253 5.80 -23.66 -3.93
CA GLU A 253 7.05 -23.40 -4.67
C GLU A 253 7.88 -22.33 -3.94
N THR A 254 7.23 -21.36 -3.34
CA THR A 254 7.87 -20.25 -2.60
C THR A 254 8.59 -20.76 -1.35
N LEU A 255 7.97 -21.64 -0.56
CA LEU A 255 8.58 -22.24 0.64
C LEU A 255 9.46 -23.47 0.31
N GLY A 256 9.36 -24.02 -0.90
CA GLY A 256 10.07 -25.24 -1.30
C GLY A 256 9.62 -26.50 -0.56
N MET A 257 8.36 -26.53 -0.10
CA MET A 257 7.82 -27.65 0.71
C MET A 257 6.40 -28.03 0.30
N VAL A 258 5.91 -29.12 0.87
CA VAL A 258 4.51 -29.52 0.81
C VAL A 258 3.87 -29.24 2.17
N VAL A 259 2.90 -28.32 2.21
CA VAL A 259 2.06 -28.08 3.38
C VAL A 259 1.04 -29.20 3.46
N LYS A 260 1.02 -29.93 4.57
CA LYS A 260 0.15 -31.10 4.74
C LYS A 260 -1.29 -30.71 5.01
N ALA A 261 -2.20 -31.58 4.60
CA ALA A 261 -3.61 -31.44 4.92
C ALA A 261 -3.82 -31.22 6.43
N GLY A 262 -4.51 -30.16 6.79
CA GLY A 262 -4.74 -29.75 8.18
C GLY A 262 -3.66 -28.85 8.80
N ASP A 263 -2.49 -28.70 8.17
CA ASP A 263 -1.52 -27.69 8.55
C ASP A 263 -1.92 -26.31 7.98
N VAL A 264 -1.28 -25.25 8.49
CA VAL A 264 -1.61 -23.87 8.14
C VAL A 264 -1.11 -23.53 6.73
N THR A 265 -2.03 -23.14 5.86
CA THR A 265 -1.73 -22.67 4.50
C THR A 265 -1.53 -21.16 4.43
N GLY A 266 -1.87 -20.46 5.48
CA GLY A 266 -1.80 -18.99 5.61
C GLY A 266 -2.74 -18.48 6.69
N MET A 267 -3.09 -17.21 6.65
CA MET A 267 -3.98 -16.64 7.67
C MET A 267 -5.07 -15.75 7.08
N ARG A 268 -6.11 -15.61 7.86
CA ARG A 268 -7.16 -14.60 7.75
C ARG A 268 -7.00 -13.62 8.91
N ALA A 269 -6.53 -12.43 8.63
CA ALA A 269 -6.37 -11.36 9.61
C ALA A 269 -7.60 -10.46 9.57
N VAL A 270 -8.43 -10.52 10.60
CA VAL A 270 -9.70 -9.77 10.73
C VAL A 270 -9.49 -8.57 11.64
N VAL A 271 -9.77 -7.38 11.14
CA VAL A 271 -9.76 -6.14 11.93
C VAL A 271 -11.20 -5.70 12.17
N THR A 272 -11.57 -5.53 13.44
CA THR A 272 -12.85 -4.97 13.85
C THR A 272 -12.61 -3.57 14.41
N THR A 273 -13.33 -2.60 13.87
CA THR A 273 -13.28 -1.19 14.28
C THR A 273 -14.69 -0.71 14.64
N GLU A 274 -14.86 -0.26 15.88
CA GLU A 274 -16.10 0.35 16.36
C GLU A 274 -15.97 1.88 16.30
N THR A 275 -17.10 2.56 16.02
CA THR A 275 -17.13 4.01 15.92
C THR A 275 -18.18 4.64 16.82
N GLU A 276 -18.01 5.91 17.19
CA GLU A 276 -18.97 6.68 17.98
C GLU A 276 -20.33 6.80 17.27
N GLU A 277 -20.33 6.82 15.93
CA GLU A 277 -21.51 6.93 15.08
C GLU A 277 -22.31 5.62 15.01
N GLY A 278 -21.82 4.55 15.64
CA GLY A 278 -22.48 3.24 15.69
C GLY A 278 -22.35 2.45 14.38
N ILE A 279 -21.37 2.79 13.54
CA ILE A 279 -21.02 2.01 12.36
C ILE A 279 -19.82 1.12 12.70
N THR A 280 -19.96 -0.19 12.53
CA THR A 280 -18.87 -1.17 12.74
C THR A 280 -18.20 -1.49 11.40
N LEU A 281 -16.88 -1.44 11.34
CA LEU A 281 -16.11 -1.93 10.21
C LEU A 281 -15.50 -3.30 10.58
N VAL A 282 -15.80 -4.33 9.78
CA VAL A 282 -15.17 -5.66 9.91
C VAL A 282 -14.48 -5.98 8.58
N THR A 283 -13.18 -5.88 8.58
CA THR A 283 -12.39 -6.02 7.37
C THR A 283 -11.31 -7.08 7.53
N GLU A 284 -11.00 -7.77 6.46
CA GLU A 284 -10.03 -8.86 6.52
C GLU A 284 -9.12 -8.94 5.30
N CYS A 285 -7.90 -9.36 5.55
CA CYS A 285 -6.97 -9.86 4.56
C CYS A 285 -6.86 -11.37 4.70
N VAL A 286 -7.08 -12.10 3.60
CA VAL A 286 -6.93 -13.56 3.53
C VAL A 286 -5.77 -13.87 2.62
N GLY A 287 -4.59 -14.07 3.22
CA GLY A 287 -3.36 -14.44 2.51
C GLY A 287 -3.01 -15.89 2.80
N LYS A 288 -3.02 -16.73 1.79
CA LYS A 288 -2.72 -18.16 1.92
C LYS A 288 -2.20 -18.78 0.63
N ILE A 289 -1.63 -19.96 0.72
CA ILE A 289 -1.36 -20.81 -0.44
C ILE A 289 -2.71 -21.30 -0.96
N TYR A 290 -2.99 -21.01 -2.24
CA TYR A 290 -4.25 -21.39 -2.86
C TYR A 290 -4.28 -22.84 -3.30
N ASN A 291 -5.44 -23.46 -3.19
CA ASN A 291 -5.76 -24.64 -3.97
C ASN A 291 -6.16 -24.23 -5.42
N PRO A 292 -6.24 -25.19 -6.36
CA PRO A 292 -6.48 -24.86 -7.78
C PRO A 292 -7.82 -24.17 -8.10
N GLU A 293 -8.78 -24.17 -7.18
CA GLU A 293 -10.11 -23.57 -7.38
C GLU A 293 -10.18 -22.13 -6.87
N GLU A 294 -9.17 -21.69 -6.13
CA GLU A 294 -9.15 -20.37 -5.50
C GLU A 294 -8.48 -19.33 -6.39
N THR A 295 -8.97 -18.12 -6.30
CA THR A 295 -8.44 -16.96 -7.04
C THR A 295 -8.50 -15.71 -6.18
N ASP A 296 -7.68 -14.71 -6.51
CA ASP A 296 -7.75 -13.41 -5.88
C ASP A 296 -9.13 -12.79 -6.06
N LYS A 297 -9.62 -12.15 -5.00
CA LYS A 297 -10.89 -11.41 -5.03
C LYS A 297 -10.89 -10.31 -3.99
N ASN A 298 -11.73 -9.32 -4.23
CA ASN A 298 -11.97 -8.22 -3.31
C ASN A 298 -13.48 -8.02 -3.20
N VAL A 299 -14.02 -8.16 -2.00
CA VAL A 299 -15.48 -8.10 -1.73
C VAL A 299 -15.73 -7.07 -0.65
N TRP A 300 -16.67 -6.15 -0.92
CA TRP A 300 -17.12 -5.16 0.06
C TRP A 300 -18.64 -5.13 0.13
N THR A 301 -19.18 -5.27 1.34
CA THR A 301 -20.62 -5.20 1.62
C THR A 301 -20.90 -4.05 2.57
N LEU A 302 -21.79 -3.17 2.16
CA LEU A 302 -22.37 -2.10 2.98
C LEU A 302 -23.71 -2.57 3.49
N HIS A 303 -23.80 -2.90 4.78
CA HIS A 303 -25.04 -3.32 5.42
C HIS A 303 -25.83 -2.10 5.87
N GLY A 304 -27.07 -2.04 5.44
CA GLY A 304 -27.93 -0.90 5.77
C GLY A 304 -29.12 -0.78 4.83
N GLU A 305 -29.43 0.45 4.42
CA GLU A 305 -30.55 0.75 3.55
C GLU A 305 -30.07 1.56 2.33
N PRO A 306 -30.05 0.96 1.13
CA PRO A 306 -30.14 -0.49 0.84
C PRO A 306 -28.83 -1.20 1.20
N GLU A 307 -28.87 -2.53 1.37
CA GLU A 307 -27.67 -3.36 1.41
C GLU A 307 -27.06 -3.43 0.01
N THR A 308 -25.73 -3.28 -0.07
CA THR A 308 -25.02 -3.26 -1.36
C THR A 308 -23.70 -4.03 -1.26
N THR A 309 -23.44 -4.94 -2.20
CA THR A 309 -22.19 -5.68 -2.30
C THR A 309 -21.48 -5.36 -3.62
N CYS A 310 -20.19 -5.06 -3.55
CA CYS A 310 -19.31 -4.90 -4.70
C CYS A 310 -18.24 -6.00 -4.69
N ILE A 311 -18.01 -6.60 -5.85
CA ILE A 311 -17.03 -7.68 -6.03
C ILE A 311 -16.08 -7.32 -7.17
N VAL A 312 -14.79 -7.40 -6.91
CA VAL A 312 -13.73 -7.34 -7.92
C VAL A 312 -13.10 -8.71 -7.99
N ASN A 313 -13.29 -9.40 -9.10
CA ASN A 313 -12.76 -10.73 -9.33
C ASN A 313 -11.39 -10.65 -10.02
N GLN A 314 -10.45 -11.46 -9.56
CA GLN A 314 -9.11 -11.63 -10.15
C GLN A 314 -8.41 -10.30 -10.43
N PRO A 315 -8.29 -9.40 -9.43
CA PRO A 315 -7.62 -8.13 -9.64
C PRO A 315 -6.14 -8.36 -9.98
N ALA A 316 -5.64 -7.70 -11.03
CA ALA A 316 -4.22 -7.61 -11.32
C ALA A 316 -3.55 -6.62 -10.34
N THR A 317 -3.41 -7.02 -9.08
CA THR A 317 -3.10 -6.14 -7.95
C THR A 317 -1.82 -5.32 -8.15
N VAL A 318 -0.77 -5.90 -8.75
CA VAL A 318 0.50 -5.22 -9.02
C VAL A 318 0.31 -4.06 -10.01
N GLU A 319 -0.31 -4.34 -11.15
CA GLU A 319 -0.56 -3.35 -12.21
C GLU A 319 -1.53 -2.28 -11.74
N LEU A 320 -2.59 -2.67 -11.03
CA LEU A 320 -3.58 -1.74 -10.47
C LEU A 320 -2.98 -0.83 -9.40
N THR A 321 -2.08 -1.33 -8.55
CA THR A 321 -1.31 -0.52 -7.59
C THR A 321 -0.48 0.52 -8.32
N CYS A 322 0.27 0.11 -9.33
CA CYS A 322 1.16 1.00 -10.07
C CYS A 322 0.39 2.05 -10.87
N ALA A 323 -0.71 1.67 -11.52
CA ALA A 323 -1.57 2.59 -12.26
C ALA A 323 -2.24 3.62 -11.33
N THR A 324 -2.78 3.16 -10.18
CA THR A 324 -3.37 4.05 -9.18
C THR A 324 -2.36 5.08 -8.69
N LEU A 325 -1.12 4.65 -8.40
CA LEU A 325 -0.07 5.53 -7.93
C LEU A 325 0.30 6.58 -9.00
N VAL A 326 0.54 6.17 -10.24
CA VAL A 326 0.94 7.11 -11.31
C VAL A 326 -0.16 8.11 -11.60
N ASN A 327 -1.43 7.68 -11.60
CA ASN A 327 -2.58 8.57 -11.78
C ASN A 327 -2.78 9.57 -10.63
N ARG A 328 -2.17 9.34 -9.45
CA ARG A 328 -2.19 10.27 -8.30
C ARG A 328 -1.09 11.34 -8.35
N ILE A 329 -0.10 11.23 -9.23
CA ILE A 329 1.04 12.17 -9.30
C ILE A 329 0.59 13.64 -9.45
N PRO A 330 -0.34 14.00 -10.35
CA PRO A 330 -0.79 15.39 -10.45
C PRO A 330 -1.43 15.90 -9.17
N GLN A 331 -2.24 15.07 -8.52
CA GLN A 331 -2.92 15.44 -7.27
C GLN A 331 -1.94 15.57 -6.10
N LEU A 332 -0.87 14.77 -6.07
CA LEU A 332 0.22 14.90 -5.10
C LEU A 332 0.91 16.28 -5.22
N ILE A 333 1.18 16.71 -6.45
CA ILE A 333 1.82 18.03 -6.72
C ILE A 333 0.91 19.18 -6.29
N ASP A 334 -0.40 19.03 -6.47
CA ASP A 334 -1.41 20.04 -6.09
C ASP A 334 -1.74 20.03 -4.59
N ALA A 335 -1.35 18.98 -3.85
CA ALA A 335 -1.68 18.83 -2.45
C ALA A 335 -0.89 19.84 -1.57
N ARG A 336 -1.45 20.15 -0.39
CA ARG A 336 -0.76 20.96 0.60
C ARG A 336 0.52 20.27 1.09
N ALA A 337 1.52 21.06 1.49
CA ALA A 337 2.72 20.51 2.14
C ALA A 337 2.37 19.77 3.43
N GLY A 338 3.09 18.67 3.69
CA GLY A 338 2.93 17.79 4.85
C GLY A 338 2.78 16.32 4.47
N TYR A 339 2.51 15.48 5.48
CA TYR A 339 2.05 14.11 5.24
C TYR A 339 0.55 14.16 4.98
N VAL A 340 0.14 13.94 3.72
CA VAL A 340 -1.25 14.07 3.29
C VAL A 340 -1.72 12.72 2.75
N THR A 341 -2.62 12.08 3.47
CA THR A 341 -3.21 10.80 3.08
C THR A 341 -4.29 10.96 2.02
N THR A 342 -4.50 9.97 1.19
CA THR A 342 -5.35 10.07 -0.02
C THR A 342 -6.85 10.20 0.26
N ASP A 343 -7.30 9.99 1.51
CA ASP A 343 -8.65 10.36 1.95
C ASP A 343 -8.93 11.85 1.79
N GLN A 344 -7.87 12.69 1.80
CA GLN A 344 -7.94 14.14 1.59
C GLN A 344 -7.75 14.56 0.13
N PHE A 345 -7.40 13.63 -0.76
CA PHE A 345 -7.24 13.90 -2.18
C PHE A 345 -8.60 13.90 -2.90
N PRO A 346 -8.69 14.58 -4.07
CA PRO A 346 -9.80 14.39 -5.01
C PRO A 346 -9.91 12.94 -5.46
N TYR A 347 -11.00 12.60 -6.16
CA TYR A 347 -11.12 11.29 -6.80
C TYR A 347 -9.97 11.04 -7.77
N ASN A 348 -9.54 9.77 -7.85
CA ASN A 348 -8.51 9.38 -8.80
C ASN A 348 -9.05 9.51 -10.23
N GLU A 349 -8.27 10.15 -11.10
CA GLU A 349 -8.66 10.42 -12.49
C GLU A 349 -7.84 9.54 -13.44
N TYR A 350 -8.47 8.97 -14.46
CA TYR A 350 -7.77 8.32 -15.55
C TYR A 350 -7.19 9.39 -16.48
N MET A 351 -5.89 9.33 -16.73
CA MET A 351 -5.21 10.31 -17.57
C MET A 351 -5.24 9.89 -19.03
N VAL A 352 -5.96 10.62 -19.89
CA VAL A 352 -5.97 10.47 -21.35
C VAL A 352 -5.00 11.43 -22.06
N HIS A 353 -4.54 12.44 -21.34
CA HIS A 353 -3.57 13.43 -21.80
C HIS A 353 -2.27 13.33 -20.99
N PRO A 354 -1.20 14.01 -21.39
CA PRO A 354 0.03 14.11 -20.61
C PRO A 354 -0.22 14.49 -19.15
N MET A 355 0.47 13.83 -18.20
CA MET A 355 0.19 13.99 -16.77
C MET A 355 0.33 15.43 -16.26
N ASN A 356 1.18 16.26 -16.88
CA ASN A 356 1.36 17.64 -16.51
C ASN A 356 0.14 18.54 -16.77
N GLU A 357 -0.78 18.12 -17.67
CA GLU A 357 -2.03 18.85 -17.95
C GLU A 357 -3.05 18.73 -16.81
N TYR A 358 -2.92 17.69 -15.97
CA TYR A 358 -3.79 17.47 -14.81
C TYR A 358 -3.35 18.20 -13.55
N VAL A 359 -2.17 18.84 -13.56
CA VAL A 359 -1.71 19.69 -12.44
C VAL A 359 -2.44 21.02 -12.50
N LYS A 360 -3.20 21.35 -11.45
CA LYS A 360 -4.08 22.53 -11.35
C LYS A 360 -3.39 23.76 -10.76
N THR A 361 -2.43 23.54 -9.83
CA THR A 361 -1.60 24.62 -9.28
C THR A 361 -0.50 24.99 -10.26
N LYS A 362 -0.47 26.24 -10.63
CA LYS A 362 0.55 26.78 -11.56
C LYS A 362 1.80 27.22 -10.82
#